data_80ecb7693021ab16b852eea60244e96d
#
_entry.id   80ecb7693021ab16b852eea60244e96d
#
_cell.length_a   1.000
_cell.length_b   1.000
_cell.length_c   1.000
_cell.angle_alpha   90.00
_cell.angle_beta   90.00
_cell.angle_gamma   90.00
#
_symmetry.space_group_name_H-M   'P 1'
#
loop_
_entity.id
_entity.type
_entity.pdbx_description
1 polymer ?
#
loop_
_entity_poly.entity_id
_entity_poly.type
_entity_poly.pdbx_seq_one_letter_code
_entity_poly.pdbx_strand_id
1 'polypeptide(L)'
;MPGGPAVRQLNLAPPVTKIAAEIHWLHYMMLIICIVIFIGVFGVMFYSIFKHRKSLGHKPATFHESTTVEIIWTIVPFLIVIGMALPATRAVVAMKDTTNSDLTIKATGYQWKWGYDYLKGEGEGISFLSTLTTPRDQIDNLAPKSDTYLVEVDNELVVPVNRKVRIVTTANDVIHSWMIPAFGVKQDAIPGFVRDTWFKAEKVGVYRGQCAELCGKEHAFMPIVVHVVSDADYTKWVDGKKKEMAAKADDPNKTYTLDELKTRGEKVYTANCAVCHQPNGKGGGPFPALDGSKIATGPLADHVNIVLHGKAAMPPWASALNDVEIASVITYERNNWGNHTNDVLQPTQVKEARGGKMPEGGGAGKTAASEAAKTATQQASVATGRNAS
;
A
#
# COMPACT_ATOMS: atom_id res chain seq x y z
N MET A 1 13.04 9.64 -16.00
CA MET A 1 12.49 8.31 -15.69
C MET A 1 11.10 8.22 -16.33
N PRO A 2 10.84 7.29 -17.24
CA PRO A 2 9.52 7.16 -17.86
C PRO A 2 8.43 6.91 -16.79
N GLY A 3 7.31 7.67 -16.90
CA GLY A 3 6.18 7.55 -15.97
C GLY A 3 6.41 8.01 -14.53
N GLY A 4 7.59 8.47 -14.19
CA GLY A 4 7.95 9.06 -12.91
C GLY A 4 8.35 10.53 -13.04
N PRO A 5 8.79 11.18 -11.96
CA PRO A 5 9.21 12.56 -12.00
C PRO A 5 10.40 12.75 -12.95
N ALA A 6 10.32 13.78 -13.80
CA ALA A 6 11.41 14.17 -14.67
C ALA A 6 12.43 15.03 -13.92
N VAL A 7 13.71 14.97 -14.35
CA VAL A 7 14.75 15.85 -13.81
C VAL A 7 14.34 17.31 -14.05
N ARG A 8 14.34 18.11 -12.98
CA ARG A 8 13.94 19.54 -13.01
C ARG A 8 12.49 19.76 -13.49
N GLN A 9 11.58 18.83 -13.20
CA GLN A 9 10.17 18.98 -13.51
C GLN A 9 9.58 20.17 -12.71
N LEU A 10 9.15 21.20 -13.43
CA LEU A 10 8.58 22.43 -12.86
C LEU A 10 7.04 22.44 -12.86
N ASN A 11 6.41 21.45 -13.48
CA ASN A 11 4.96 21.40 -13.65
C ASN A 11 4.43 19.98 -13.44
N LEU A 12 3.13 19.78 -13.62
CA LEU A 12 2.46 18.49 -13.49
C LEU A 12 3.11 17.42 -14.39
N ALA A 13 3.03 16.16 -13.97
CA ALA A 13 3.50 15.03 -14.77
C ALA A 13 2.75 14.95 -16.11
N PRO A 14 3.38 14.54 -17.23
CA PRO A 14 2.69 14.38 -18.51
C PRO A 14 1.45 13.49 -18.38
N PRO A 15 0.27 13.93 -18.87
CA PRO A 15 -0.97 13.21 -18.69
C PRO A 15 -1.03 11.97 -19.58
N VAL A 16 -1.55 10.87 -19.04
CA VAL A 16 -1.78 9.61 -19.76
C VAL A 16 -3.21 9.10 -19.63
N THR A 17 -4.06 9.89 -19.00
CA THR A 17 -5.51 9.69 -18.91
C THR A 17 -6.24 10.95 -19.30
N LYS A 18 -7.51 10.81 -19.72
CA LYS A 18 -8.37 11.95 -20.03
C LYS A 18 -8.54 12.86 -18.79
N ILE A 19 -8.70 12.28 -17.60
CA ILE A 19 -8.82 13.04 -16.33
C ILE A 19 -7.58 13.89 -16.11
N ALA A 20 -6.37 13.30 -16.23
CA ALA A 20 -5.13 14.06 -16.07
C ALA A 20 -5.00 15.18 -17.10
N ALA A 21 -5.43 14.95 -18.36
CA ALA A 21 -5.44 15.97 -19.39
C ALA A 21 -6.41 17.13 -19.08
N GLU A 22 -7.58 16.84 -18.52
CA GLU A 22 -8.54 17.84 -18.06
C GLU A 22 -7.98 18.65 -16.87
N ILE A 23 -7.31 18.00 -15.92
CA ILE A 23 -6.61 18.67 -14.81
C ILE A 23 -5.51 19.61 -15.34
N HIS A 24 -4.73 19.18 -16.33
CA HIS A 24 -3.72 20.02 -16.99
C HIS A 24 -4.35 21.25 -17.65
N TRP A 25 -5.44 21.07 -18.39
CA TRP A 25 -6.15 22.18 -19.02
C TRP A 25 -6.66 23.19 -17.99
N LEU A 26 -7.30 22.74 -16.89
CA LEU A 26 -7.74 23.58 -15.79
C LEU A 26 -6.57 24.33 -15.13
N HIS A 27 -5.47 23.64 -14.89
CA HIS A 27 -4.25 24.25 -14.34
C HIS A 27 -3.71 25.38 -15.22
N TYR A 28 -3.56 25.15 -16.54
CA TYR A 28 -3.07 26.17 -17.44
C TYR A 28 -4.07 27.32 -17.60
N MET A 29 -5.37 27.07 -17.64
CA MET A 29 -6.39 28.11 -17.64
C MET A 29 -6.24 29.01 -16.40
N MET A 30 -6.15 28.46 -15.22
CA MET A 30 -5.95 29.23 -13.99
C MET A 30 -4.61 30.00 -14.00
N LEU A 31 -3.54 29.34 -14.46
CA LEU A 31 -2.21 29.96 -14.53
C LEU A 31 -2.22 31.18 -15.46
N ILE A 32 -2.84 31.07 -16.65
CA ILE A 32 -2.95 32.19 -17.60
C ILE A 32 -3.75 33.35 -16.98
N ILE A 33 -4.90 33.08 -16.34
CA ILE A 33 -5.70 34.09 -15.66
C ILE A 33 -4.87 34.79 -14.58
N CYS A 34 -4.16 34.03 -13.74
CA CYS A 34 -3.29 34.59 -12.69
C CYS A 34 -2.17 35.45 -13.29
N ILE A 35 -1.52 35.01 -14.38
CA ILE A 35 -0.45 35.79 -15.05
C ILE A 35 -1.01 37.10 -15.62
N VAL A 36 -2.19 37.08 -16.25
CA VAL A 36 -2.83 38.29 -16.80
C VAL A 36 -3.15 39.30 -15.67
N ILE A 37 -3.74 38.82 -14.57
CA ILE A 37 -4.03 39.65 -13.40
C ILE A 37 -2.73 40.22 -12.81
N PHE A 38 -1.71 39.36 -12.63
CA PHE A 38 -0.39 39.76 -12.10
C PHE A 38 0.23 40.87 -12.96
N ILE A 39 0.29 40.68 -14.29
CA ILE A 39 0.85 41.69 -15.22
C ILE A 39 0.05 42.99 -15.14
N GLY A 40 -1.29 42.92 -15.11
CA GLY A 40 -2.17 44.09 -15.02
C GLY A 40 -1.93 44.88 -13.72
N VAL A 41 -1.99 44.20 -12.56
CA VAL A 41 -1.85 44.82 -11.26
C VAL A 41 -0.44 45.40 -11.06
N PHE A 42 0.59 44.60 -11.29
CA PHE A 42 1.97 45.06 -11.14
C PHE A 42 2.35 46.08 -12.20
N GLY A 43 1.82 46.00 -13.42
CA GLY A 43 2.01 46.99 -14.48
C GLY A 43 1.49 48.39 -14.04
N VAL A 44 0.27 48.47 -13.52
CA VAL A 44 -0.30 49.72 -12.98
C VAL A 44 0.47 50.21 -11.76
N MET A 45 0.84 49.29 -10.87
CA MET A 45 1.64 49.62 -9.70
C MET A 45 3.00 50.21 -10.06
N PHE A 46 3.77 49.54 -10.92
CA PHE A 46 5.09 50.05 -11.35
C PHE A 46 4.97 51.33 -12.16
N TYR A 47 3.97 51.44 -13.08
CA TYR A 47 3.67 52.69 -13.76
C TYR A 47 3.48 53.83 -12.78
N SER A 48 2.65 53.62 -11.74
CA SER A 48 2.39 54.62 -10.72
C SER A 48 3.68 55.01 -9.94
N ILE A 49 4.45 54.02 -9.51
CA ILE A 49 5.74 54.25 -8.80
C ILE A 49 6.69 55.05 -9.63
N PHE A 50 6.86 54.74 -10.90
CA PHE A 50 7.85 55.42 -11.76
C PHE A 50 7.36 56.78 -12.24
N LYS A 51 6.05 56.89 -12.65
CA LYS A 51 5.52 58.09 -13.28
C LYS A 51 5.10 59.15 -12.25
N HIS A 52 4.58 58.73 -11.08
CA HIS A 52 4.02 59.61 -10.10
C HIS A 52 4.91 59.78 -8.83
N ARG A 53 6.20 59.41 -8.94
CA ARG A 53 7.13 59.57 -7.83
C ARG A 53 7.30 61.03 -7.43
N LYS A 54 7.39 61.34 -6.15
CA LYS A 54 7.55 62.69 -5.57
C LYS A 54 8.76 63.47 -6.18
N SER A 55 9.85 62.77 -6.51
CA SER A 55 11.03 63.39 -7.13
C SER A 55 10.79 64.03 -8.50
N LEU A 56 9.71 63.73 -9.19
CA LEU A 56 9.32 64.35 -10.45
C LEU A 56 8.38 65.53 -10.26
N GLY A 57 8.09 65.99 -9.05
CA GLY A 57 7.27 67.14 -8.76
C GLY A 57 5.77 66.94 -8.96
N HIS A 58 5.30 65.69 -9.14
CA HIS A 58 3.86 65.42 -9.31
C HIS A 58 3.11 65.69 -8.00
N LYS A 59 1.95 66.41 -8.12
CA LYS A 59 1.02 66.58 -7.02
C LYS A 59 0.16 65.31 -6.90
N PRO A 60 -0.22 64.90 -5.66
CA PRO A 60 -1.13 63.80 -5.44
C PRO A 60 -2.47 64.07 -6.13
N ALA A 61 -3.12 63.02 -6.63
CA ALA A 61 -4.53 63.13 -7.09
C ALA A 61 -5.47 63.40 -5.90
N THR A 62 -6.58 64.06 -6.17
CA THR A 62 -7.58 64.46 -5.16
C THR A 62 -8.82 63.59 -5.15
N PHE A 63 -8.91 62.60 -6.04
CA PHE A 63 -10.03 61.64 -6.04
C PHE A 63 -9.83 60.60 -4.94
N HIS A 64 -10.89 60.18 -4.27
CA HIS A 64 -10.86 59.23 -3.18
C HIS A 64 -11.65 57.95 -3.48
N GLU A 65 -12.56 58.00 -4.45
CA GLU A 65 -13.46 56.88 -4.83
C GLU A 65 -13.78 56.92 -6.33
N SER A 66 -14.18 55.79 -6.87
CA SER A 66 -14.74 55.67 -8.21
C SER A 66 -15.67 54.48 -8.27
N THR A 67 -16.97 54.70 -8.13
CA THR A 67 -18.00 53.67 -8.17
C THR A 67 -17.93 52.79 -9.39
N THR A 68 -17.56 53.36 -10.56
CA THR A 68 -17.39 52.58 -11.80
C THR A 68 -16.23 51.56 -11.68
N VAL A 69 -15.06 51.97 -11.14
CA VAL A 69 -13.91 51.10 -10.93
C VAL A 69 -14.23 50.03 -9.89
N GLU A 70 -14.92 50.39 -8.81
CA GLU A 70 -15.35 49.45 -7.75
C GLU A 70 -16.29 48.37 -8.28
N ILE A 71 -17.27 48.75 -9.10
CA ILE A 71 -18.14 47.79 -9.78
C ILE A 71 -17.34 46.87 -10.69
N ILE A 72 -16.43 47.41 -11.49
CA ILE A 72 -15.62 46.60 -12.43
C ILE A 72 -14.76 45.57 -11.67
N TRP A 73 -14.02 46.00 -10.63
CA TRP A 73 -13.14 45.07 -9.91
C TRP A 73 -13.91 44.07 -9.00
N THR A 74 -15.20 44.28 -8.78
CA THR A 74 -16.11 43.34 -8.12
C THR A 74 -16.69 42.34 -9.12
N ILE A 75 -17.24 42.82 -10.24
CA ILE A 75 -17.95 42.01 -11.23
C ILE A 75 -16.97 41.09 -12.03
N VAL A 76 -15.80 41.62 -12.45
CA VAL A 76 -14.85 40.86 -13.27
C VAL A 76 -14.33 39.64 -12.53
N PRO A 77 -13.79 39.72 -11.29
CA PRO A 77 -13.38 38.52 -10.55
C PRO A 77 -14.52 37.53 -10.29
N PHE A 78 -15.72 38.02 -10.00
CA PHE A 78 -16.90 37.19 -9.81
C PHE A 78 -17.22 36.34 -11.08
N LEU A 79 -17.20 36.97 -12.26
CA LEU A 79 -17.38 36.24 -13.54
C LEU A 79 -16.25 35.24 -13.83
N ILE A 80 -15.00 35.60 -13.47
CA ILE A 80 -13.86 34.68 -13.59
C ILE A 80 -14.07 33.43 -12.72
N VAL A 81 -14.47 33.62 -11.45
CA VAL A 81 -14.72 32.49 -10.52
C VAL A 81 -15.83 31.59 -11.03
N ILE A 82 -16.95 32.15 -11.52
CA ILE A 82 -18.04 31.36 -12.11
C ILE A 82 -17.54 30.61 -13.35
N GLY A 83 -16.79 31.29 -14.22
CA GLY A 83 -16.22 30.69 -15.44
C GLY A 83 -15.29 29.53 -15.15
N MET A 84 -14.53 29.56 -14.03
CA MET A 84 -13.67 28.48 -13.58
C MET A 84 -14.44 27.36 -12.87
N ALA A 85 -15.46 27.68 -12.10
CA ALA A 85 -16.24 26.71 -11.34
C ALA A 85 -16.95 25.68 -12.20
N LEU A 86 -17.47 26.07 -13.36
CA LEU A 86 -18.22 25.19 -14.25
C LEU A 86 -17.37 24.01 -14.79
N PRO A 87 -16.19 24.22 -15.43
CA PRO A 87 -15.36 23.12 -15.89
C PRO A 87 -14.75 22.33 -14.74
N ALA A 88 -14.38 22.98 -13.62
CA ALA A 88 -13.88 22.29 -12.45
C ALA A 88 -14.92 21.32 -11.86
N THR A 89 -16.17 21.74 -11.74
CA THR A 89 -17.27 20.88 -11.27
C THR A 89 -17.47 19.68 -12.20
N ARG A 90 -17.42 19.87 -13.51
CA ARG A 90 -17.51 18.76 -14.49
C ARG A 90 -16.39 17.75 -14.30
N ALA A 91 -15.16 18.21 -14.12
CA ALA A 91 -14.02 17.33 -13.88
C ALA A 91 -14.20 16.53 -12.57
N VAL A 92 -14.63 17.16 -11.47
CA VAL A 92 -14.90 16.49 -10.19
C VAL A 92 -15.99 15.42 -10.33
N VAL A 93 -17.09 15.74 -11.01
CA VAL A 93 -18.17 14.76 -11.25
C VAL A 93 -17.67 13.58 -12.07
N ALA A 94 -16.88 13.82 -13.14
CA ALA A 94 -16.29 12.77 -13.95
C ALA A 94 -15.33 11.87 -13.13
N MET A 95 -14.52 12.45 -12.26
CA MET A 95 -13.61 11.69 -11.37
C MET A 95 -14.35 10.78 -10.39
N LYS A 96 -15.59 11.09 -10.03
CA LYS A 96 -16.43 10.30 -9.10
C LYS A 96 -17.24 9.21 -9.77
N ASP A 97 -17.32 9.18 -11.09
CA ASP A 97 -18.03 8.13 -11.81
C ASP A 97 -17.21 6.84 -11.92
N THR A 98 -17.36 5.96 -10.95
CA THR A 98 -16.73 4.63 -10.91
C THR A 98 -17.57 3.52 -11.53
N THR A 99 -18.69 3.86 -12.18
CA THR A 99 -19.59 2.89 -12.84
C THR A 99 -18.95 2.25 -14.07
N ASN A 100 -19.46 1.09 -14.45
CA ASN A 100 -19.05 0.37 -15.68
C ASN A 100 -17.52 0.15 -15.79
N SER A 101 -16.87 -0.20 -14.67
CA SER A 101 -15.46 -0.57 -14.68
C SER A 101 -15.23 -1.94 -15.31
N ASP A 102 -14.20 -2.05 -16.16
CA ASP A 102 -13.74 -3.33 -16.72
C ASP A 102 -13.05 -4.20 -15.67
N LEU A 103 -12.23 -3.54 -14.83
CA LEU A 103 -11.53 -4.16 -13.70
C LEU A 103 -11.87 -3.43 -12.40
N THR A 104 -11.88 -4.18 -11.30
CA THR A 104 -11.90 -3.61 -9.95
C THR A 104 -10.77 -4.22 -9.14
N ILE A 105 -9.90 -3.37 -8.60
CA ILE A 105 -8.74 -3.77 -7.81
C ILE A 105 -8.81 -3.06 -6.47
N LYS A 106 -8.65 -3.81 -5.37
CA LYS A 106 -8.53 -3.23 -4.04
C LYS A 106 -7.07 -2.93 -3.77
N ALA A 107 -6.77 -1.72 -3.33
CA ALA A 107 -5.48 -1.28 -2.84
C ALA A 107 -5.57 -1.06 -1.33
N THR A 108 -4.89 -1.88 -0.56
CA THR A 108 -4.84 -1.80 0.91
C THR A 108 -3.50 -1.23 1.34
N GLY A 109 -3.52 -0.10 2.06
CA GLY A 109 -2.32 0.50 2.65
C GLY A 109 -1.91 -0.22 3.93
N TYR A 110 -0.62 -0.48 4.07
CA TYR A 110 0.05 -1.00 5.27
C TYR A 110 1.27 -0.16 5.57
N GLN A 111 1.74 -0.13 6.78
CA GLN A 111 3.03 0.45 7.18
C GLN A 111 4.17 -0.55 6.89
N TRP A 112 4.98 -0.43 5.83
CA TRP A 112 4.92 0.54 4.73
C TRP A 112 5.01 -0.20 3.42
N LYS A 113 3.87 -0.58 2.85
CA LYS A 113 3.70 -1.33 1.61
C LYS A 113 2.26 -1.23 1.12
N TRP A 114 2.03 -1.67 -0.11
CA TRP A 114 0.69 -1.82 -0.66
C TRP A 114 0.31 -3.28 -0.83
N GLY A 115 -0.94 -3.63 -0.54
CA GLY A 115 -1.54 -4.91 -0.93
C GLY A 115 -2.53 -4.68 -2.07
N TYR A 116 -2.51 -5.55 -3.06
CA TYR A 116 -3.43 -5.49 -4.20
C TYR A 116 -4.23 -6.78 -4.30
N ASP A 117 -5.56 -6.64 -4.36
CA ASP A 117 -6.49 -7.75 -4.60
C ASP A 117 -7.33 -7.42 -5.85
N TYR A 118 -7.26 -8.25 -6.87
CA TYR A 118 -8.09 -8.14 -8.07
C TYR A 118 -9.46 -8.73 -7.78
N LEU A 119 -10.46 -7.86 -7.64
CA LEU A 119 -11.81 -8.23 -7.18
C LEU A 119 -12.78 -8.53 -8.33
N LYS A 120 -12.51 -7.99 -9.55
CA LYS A 120 -13.36 -8.17 -10.72
C LYS A 120 -12.55 -8.04 -11.99
N GLY A 121 -12.90 -8.83 -13.00
CA GLY A 121 -12.28 -8.85 -14.32
C GLY A 121 -11.39 -10.06 -14.53
N GLU A 122 -10.62 -10.09 -15.61
CA GLU A 122 -9.81 -11.25 -16.04
C GLU A 122 -8.81 -11.72 -14.96
N GLY A 123 -8.25 -10.79 -14.19
CA GLY A 123 -7.33 -11.07 -13.09
C GLY A 123 -7.99 -11.43 -11.76
N GLU A 124 -9.31 -11.65 -11.71
CA GLU A 124 -10.02 -11.92 -10.46
C GLU A 124 -9.39 -13.08 -9.66
N GLY A 125 -9.24 -12.83 -8.35
CA GLY A 125 -8.60 -13.76 -7.42
C GLY A 125 -7.08 -13.61 -7.28
N ILE A 126 -6.43 -12.77 -8.09
CA ILE A 126 -5.00 -12.46 -7.92
C ILE A 126 -4.84 -11.53 -6.71
N SER A 127 -3.94 -11.90 -5.79
CA SER A 127 -3.59 -11.10 -4.61
C SER A 127 -2.08 -11.14 -4.37
N PHE A 128 -1.49 -9.99 -4.01
CA PHE A 128 -0.08 -9.89 -3.67
C PHE A 128 0.24 -8.62 -2.89
N LEU A 129 1.39 -8.62 -2.20
CA LEU A 129 1.99 -7.44 -1.61
C LEU A 129 3.00 -6.82 -2.57
N SER A 130 3.14 -5.51 -2.51
CA SER A 130 4.04 -4.69 -3.29
C SER A 130 4.92 -3.89 -2.33
N THR A 131 6.22 -4.18 -2.31
CA THR A 131 7.18 -3.62 -1.37
C THR A 131 8.32 -2.91 -2.08
N LEU A 132 8.92 -1.92 -1.41
CA LEU A 132 10.06 -1.19 -1.92
C LEU A 132 11.25 -2.14 -2.18
N THR A 133 11.89 -2.00 -3.34
CA THR A 133 13.11 -2.77 -3.69
C THR A 133 14.41 -2.04 -3.41
N THR A 134 14.38 -0.74 -3.07
CA THR A 134 15.59 0.02 -2.76
C THR A 134 16.32 -0.59 -1.56
N PRO A 135 17.60 -0.99 -1.71
CA PRO A 135 18.39 -1.59 -0.64
C PRO A 135 18.59 -0.63 0.55
N ARG A 136 18.66 -1.17 1.75
CA ARG A 136 18.84 -0.37 2.98
C ARG A 136 20.13 0.42 3.02
N ASP A 137 21.21 -0.08 2.45
CA ASP A 137 22.51 0.62 2.36
C ASP A 137 22.40 1.93 1.56
N GLN A 138 21.57 1.96 0.49
CA GLN A 138 21.26 3.19 -0.23
C GLN A 138 20.42 4.15 0.61
N ILE A 139 19.46 3.65 1.39
CA ILE A 139 18.60 4.45 2.27
C ILE A 139 19.44 5.08 3.38
N ASP A 140 20.33 4.29 3.97
CA ASP A 140 21.20 4.71 5.08
C ASP A 140 22.43 5.50 4.62
N ASN A 141 22.54 5.84 3.32
CA ASN A 141 23.64 6.55 2.68
C ASN A 141 25.00 5.82 2.79
N LEU A 142 24.98 4.50 2.88
CA LEU A 142 26.19 3.64 2.88
C LEU A 142 26.60 3.22 1.45
N ALA A 143 25.70 3.34 0.47
CA ALA A 143 25.94 3.08 -0.94
C ALA A 143 25.39 4.20 -1.83
N PRO A 144 25.92 4.36 -3.08
CA PRO A 144 25.37 5.30 -4.04
C PRO A 144 23.92 5.02 -4.38
N LYS A 145 23.10 6.06 -4.50
CA LYS A 145 21.68 5.94 -4.86
C LYS A 145 21.52 5.63 -6.34
N SER A 146 20.64 4.68 -6.66
CA SER A 146 20.28 4.34 -8.03
C SER A 146 19.39 5.42 -8.67
N ASP A 147 19.25 5.39 -10.01
CA ASP A 147 18.34 6.27 -10.75
C ASP A 147 16.85 5.99 -10.40
N THR A 148 16.57 4.84 -9.81
CA THR A 148 15.22 4.39 -9.38
C THR A 148 15.04 4.40 -7.87
N TYR A 149 15.87 5.18 -7.17
CA TYR A 149 15.83 5.29 -5.71
C TYR A 149 14.44 5.65 -5.19
N LEU A 150 13.89 4.82 -4.31
CA LEU A 150 12.58 4.91 -3.65
C LEU A 150 11.35 4.89 -4.58
N VAL A 151 11.48 4.43 -5.82
CA VAL A 151 10.35 4.44 -6.79
C VAL A 151 10.11 3.11 -7.50
N GLU A 152 10.76 2.03 -7.07
CA GLU A 152 10.58 0.68 -7.60
C GLU A 152 10.06 -0.29 -6.54
N VAL A 153 9.29 -1.28 -7.00
CA VAL A 153 8.69 -2.31 -6.14
C VAL A 153 9.00 -3.71 -6.67
N ASP A 154 8.88 -4.70 -5.81
CA ASP A 154 9.05 -6.13 -6.14
C ASP A 154 7.91 -6.70 -6.97
N ASN A 155 6.68 -6.21 -6.77
CA ASN A 155 5.49 -6.63 -7.49
C ASN A 155 4.72 -5.39 -7.98
N GLU A 156 4.75 -5.16 -9.29
CA GLU A 156 4.04 -4.05 -9.92
C GLU A 156 2.54 -4.36 -10.03
N LEU A 157 1.71 -3.32 -9.94
CA LEU A 157 0.29 -3.39 -10.28
C LEU A 157 0.15 -3.40 -11.81
N VAL A 158 -0.29 -4.50 -12.40
CA VAL A 158 -0.40 -4.64 -13.87
C VAL A 158 -1.85 -4.44 -14.31
N VAL A 159 -2.06 -3.59 -15.32
CA VAL A 159 -3.39 -3.29 -15.87
C VAL A 159 -3.34 -3.17 -17.40
N PRO A 160 -4.42 -3.51 -18.12
CA PRO A 160 -4.48 -3.35 -19.56
C PRO A 160 -4.74 -1.89 -19.97
N VAL A 161 -4.17 -1.48 -21.09
CA VAL A 161 -4.39 -0.16 -21.69
C VAL A 161 -5.84 0.01 -22.17
N ASN A 162 -6.35 1.23 -22.16
CA ASN A 162 -7.70 1.59 -22.61
C ASN A 162 -8.86 0.88 -21.89
N ARG A 163 -8.62 0.29 -20.72
CA ARG A 163 -9.66 -0.29 -19.85
C ARG A 163 -9.91 0.63 -18.66
N LYS A 164 -11.16 0.73 -18.24
CA LYS A 164 -11.57 1.48 -17.04
C LYS A 164 -11.27 0.65 -15.81
N VAL A 165 -10.29 1.06 -15.02
CA VAL A 165 -9.87 0.40 -13.80
C VAL A 165 -10.41 1.17 -12.60
N ARG A 166 -11.25 0.53 -11.81
CA ARG A 166 -11.71 1.03 -10.52
C ARG A 166 -10.73 0.59 -9.45
N ILE A 167 -10.20 1.53 -8.68
CA ILE A 167 -9.37 1.27 -7.51
C ILE A 167 -10.22 1.52 -6.26
N VAL A 168 -10.38 0.48 -5.46
CA VAL A 168 -11.03 0.54 -4.14
C VAL A 168 -9.94 0.63 -3.09
N THR A 169 -9.92 1.70 -2.29
CA THR A 169 -8.87 1.95 -1.30
C THR A 169 -9.37 1.72 0.12
N THR A 170 -8.53 1.12 0.93
CA THR A 170 -8.66 1.01 2.39
C THR A 170 -7.28 0.89 3.02
N ALA A 171 -7.19 0.91 4.34
CA ALA A 171 -5.94 0.68 5.05
C ALA A 171 -6.14 -0.29 6.22
N ASN A 172 -5.07 -0.99 6.59
CA ASN A 172 -5.08 -1.95 7.68
C ASN A 172 -4.67 -1.33 9.03
N ASP A 173 -3.97 -0.21 9.01
CA ASP A 173 -3.32 0.37 10.20
C ASP A 173 -3.58 1.88 10.36
N VAL A 174 -2.96 2.73 9.55
CA VAL A 174 -3.10 4.20 9.58
C VAL A 174 -3.63 4.70 8.24
N ILE A 175 -3.87 6.00 8.13
CA ILE A 175 -4.29 6.60 6.86
C ILE A 175 -3.08 6.62 5.90
N HIS A 176 -3.30 6.13 4.68
CA HIS A 176 -2.41 6.24 3.53
C HIS A 176 -3.15 6.93 2.39
N SER A 177 -2.47 7.23 1.28
CA SER A 177 -3.13 7.73 0.07
C SER A 177 -2.49 7.17 -1.18
N TRP A 178 -3.31 6.55 -2.03
CA TRP A 178 -2.88 5.99 -3.31
C TRP A 178 -2.89 7.08 -4.37
N MET A 179 -1.72 7.42 -4.91
CA MET A 179 -1.58 8.53 -5.85
C MET A 179 -0.68 8.17 -7.03
N ILE A 180 -1.16 8.41 -8.27
CA ILE A 180 -0.38 8.35 -9.50
C ILE A 180 -0.53 9.69 -10.24
N PRO A 181 0.48 10.55 -10.21
CA PRO A 181 0.41 11.89 -10.82
C PRO A 181 0.08 11.88 -12.31
N ALA A 182 0.66 10.95 -13.09
CA ALA A 182 0.41 10.82 -14.52
C ALA A 182 -1.03 10.42 -14.86
N PHE A 183 -1.75 9.79 -13.92
CA PHE A 183 -3.16 9.42 -14.08
C PHE A 183 -4.12 10.51 -13.60
N GLY A 184 -3.61 11.51 -12.87
CA GLY A 184 -4.44 12.54 -12.24
C GLY A 184 -5.29 12.01 -11.09
N VAL A 185 -4.82 10.96 -10.40
CA VAL A 185 -5.59 10.27 -9.35
C VAL A 185 -4.87 10.35 -8.02
N LYS A 186 -5.60 10.74 -6.97
CA LYS A 186 -5.25 10.63 -5.55
C LYS A 186 -6.50 10.18 -4.79
N GLN A 187 -6.39 9.09 -4.00
CA GLN A 187 -7.46 8.61 -3.16
C GLN A 187 -6.92 8.11 -1.84
N ASP A 188 -7.46 8.66 -0.74
CA ASP A 188 -7.06 8.27 0.60
C ASP A 188 -7.54 6.85 0.92
N ALA A 189 -6.68 6.10 1.58
CA ALA A 189 -6.91 4.76 2.10
C ALA A 189 -7.01 4.85 3.62
N ILE A 190 -8.24 4.77 4.16
CA ILE A 190 -8.57 5.06 5.55
C ILE A 190 -8.97 3.76 6.25
N PRO A 191 -8.39 3.43 7.43
CA PRO A 191 -8.79 2.26 8.21
C PRO A 191 -10.28 2.27 8.55
N GLY A 192 -10.95 1.14 8.32
CA GLY A 192 -12.39 0.99 8.56
C GLY A 192 -13.31 1.63 7.52
N PHE A 193 -12.77 2.33 6.52
CA PHE A 193 -13.54 2.93 5.43
C PHE A 193 -13.13 2.33 4.08
N VAL A 194 -14.09 2.29 3.18
CA VAL A 194 -13.88 1.94 1.78
C VAL A 194 -14.13 3.17 0.93
N ARG A 195 -13.10 3.56 0.16
CA ARG A 195 -13.18 4.65 -0.82
C ARG A 195 -12.89 4.09 -2.19
N ASP A 196 -13.26 4.81 -3.23
CA ASP A 196 -12.95 4.41 -4.57
C ASP A 196 -12.62 5.58 -5.49
N THR A 197 -11.86 5.28 -6.51
CA THR A 197 -11.52 6.14 -7.63
C THR A 197 -11.37 5.30 -8.87
N TRP A 198 -11.09 5.90 -10.01
CA TRP A 198 -10.87 5.18 -11.25
C TRP A 198 -9.90 5.91 -12.16
N PHE A 199 -9.30 5.17 -13.07
CA PHE A 199 -8.54 5.70 -14.18
C PHE A 199 -8.73 4.84 -15.44
N LYS A 200 -8.40 5.43 -16.58
CA LYS A 200 -8.28 4.74 -17.86
C LYS A 200 -7.00 5.23 -18.51
N ALA A 201 -5.94 4.42 -18.42
CA ALA A 201 -4.65 4.75 -19.03
C ALA A 201 -4.71 4.50 -20.54
N GLU A 202 -4.36 5.52 -21.33
CA GLU A 202 -4.46 5.51 -22.79
C GLU A 202 -3.13 5.15 -23.48
N LYS A 203 -2.06 4.96 -22.70
CA LYS A 203 -0.72 4.62 -23.21
C LYS A 203 -0.09 3.52 -22.39
N VAL A 204 0.48 2.52 -23.05
CA VAL A 204 1.30 1.50 -22.42
C VAL A 204 2.56 2.13 -21.81
N GLY A 205 3.05 1.58 -20.70
CA GLY A 205 4.23 2.06 -19.99
C GLY A 205 4.18 1.79 -18.50
N VAL A 206 5.26 2.13 -17.82
CA VAL A 206 5.38 2.01 -16.36
C VAL A 206 5.18 3.39 -15.74
N TYR A 207 4.20 3.51 -14.85
CA TYR A 207 3.85 4.76 -14.19
C TYR A 207 4.06 4.66 -12.69
N ARG A 208 4.66 5.69 -12.13
CA ARG A 208 5.10 5.71 -10.73
C ARG A 208 4.30 6.71 -9.92
N GLY A 209 4.00 6.31 -8.71
CA GLY A 209 3.34 7.11 -7.70
C GLY A 209 3.91 6.84 -6.32
N GLN A 210 3.33 7.48 -5.34
CA GLN A 210 3.78 7.40 -3.95
C GLN A 210 2.58 7.45 -3.01
N CYS A 211 2.77 6.99 -1.77
CA CYS A 211 1.86 7.32 -0.71
C CYS A 211 1.82 8.85 -0.54
N ALA A 212 0.64 9.43 -0.55
CA ALA A 212 0.42 10.87 -0.52
C ALA A 212 -0.29 11.36 0.76
N GLU A 213 -0.26 10.54 1.83
CA GLU A 213 -0.71 10.90 3.18
C GLU A 213 0.30 10.43 4.20
N LEU A 214 0.72 11.31 5.13
CA LEU A 214 1.76 10.99 6.11
C LEU A 214 1.32 9.82 7.00
N CYS A 215 2.03 8.70 6.87
CA CYS A 215 1.68 7.42 7.49
C CYS A 215 2.75 6.87 8.45
N GLY A 216 3.71 7.68 8.85
CA GLY A 216 4.75 7.33 9.82
C GLY A 216 6.18 7.46 9.28
N LYS A 217 7.14 6.85 9.96
CA LYS A 217 8.59 7.07 9.72
C LYS A 217 9.09 6.63 8.34
N GLU A 218 8.45 5.64 7.72
CA GLU A 218 8.82 5.14 6.40
C GLU A 218 7.79 5.52 5.32
N HIS A 219 7.08 6.63 5.52
CA HIS A 219 6.11 7.15 4.57
C HIS A 219 6.63 7.25 3.12
N ALA A 220 7.89 7.63 2.92
CA ALA A 220 8.52 7.73 1.61
C ALA A 220 8.94 6.36 1.01
N PHE A 221 8.81 5.27 1.76
CA PHE A 221 9.34 3.95 1.40
C PHE A 221 8.26 2.96 0.98
N MET A 222 7.10 3.47 0.56
CA MET A 222 6.00 2.68 0.00
C MET A 222 5.52 3.26 -1.34
N PRO A 223 6.36 3.16 -2.38
CA PRO A 223 6.00 3.64 -3.71
C PRO A 223 4.91 2.79 -4.35
N ILE A 224 4.35 3.33 -5.43
CA ILE A 224 3.35 2.67 -6.26
C ILE A 224 3.91 2.59 -7.67
N VAL A 225 3.91 1.39 -8.26
CA VAL A 225 4.27 1.20 -9.66
C VAL A 225 3.12 0.53 -10.38
N VAL A 226 2.62 1.18 -11.44
CA VAL A 226 1.57 0.66 -12.31
C VAL A 226 2.15 0.38 -13.68
N HIS A 227 2.13 -0.86 -14.09
CA HIS A 227 2.54 -1.28 -15.42
C HIS A 227 1.30 -1.41 -16.31
N VAL A 228 1.13 -0.47 -17.21
CA VAL A 228 0.07 -0.50 -18.24
C VAL A 228 0.59 -1.27 -19.44
N VAL A 229 -0.06 -2.36 -19.78
CA VAL A 229 0.36 -3.28 -20.84
C VAL A 229 -0.72 -3.43 -21.92
N SER A 230 -0.39 -4.09 -23.04
CA SER A 230 -1.41 -4.48 -24.03
C SER A 230 -2.39 -5.51 -23.46
N ASP A 231 -3.60 -5.62 -24.04
CA ASP A 231 -4.55 -6.67 -23.61
C ASP A 231 -3.92 -8.08 -23.66
N ALA A 232 -3.15 -8.38 -24.71
CA ALA A 232 -2.49 -9.68 -24.86
C ALA A 232 -1.42 -9.96 -23.80
N ASP A 233 -0.65 -8.93 -23.42
CA ASP A 233 0.37 -9.07 -22.37
C ASP A 233 -0.27 -9.12 -20.99
N TYR A 234 -1.41 -8.45 -20.81
CA TYR A 234 -2.20 -8.55 -19.58
C TYR A 234 -2.71 -9.98 -19.37
N THR A 235 -3.31 -10.60 -20.39
CA THR A 235 -3.76 -12.00 -20.33
C THR A 235 -2.60 -12.94 -19.97
N LYS A 236 -1.44 -12.79 -20.63
CA LYS A 236 -0.24 -13.59 -20.29
C LYS A 236 0.21 -13.40 -18.85
N TRP A 237 0.19 -12.15 -18.35
CA TRP A 237 0.55 -11.86 -16.98
C TRP A 237 -0.43 -12.50 -15.99
N VAL A 238 -1.75 -12.41 -16.25
CA VAL A 238 -2.79 -13.04 -15.45
C VAL A 238 -2.59 -14.56 -15.36
N ASP A 239 -2.37 -15.23 -16.50
CA ASP A 239 -2.13 -16.66 -16.55
C ASP A 239 -0.85 -17.05 -15.78
N GLY A 240 0.21 -16.26 -15.96
CA GLY A 240 1.47 -16.44 -15.24
C GLY A 240 1.30 -16.29 -13.73
N LYS A 241 0.60 -15.25 -13.28
CA LYS A 241 0.33 -15.01 -11.85
C LYS A 241 -0.56 -16.08 -11.25
N LYS A 242 -1.64 -16.49 -11.92
CA LYS A 242 -2.50 -17.58 -11.46
C LYS A 242 -1.72 -18.90 -11.35
N LYS A 243 -0.85 -19.20 -12.32
CA LYS A 243 0.03 -20.38 -12.26
C LYS A 243 1.04 -20.29 -11.12
N GLU A 244 1.65 -19.11 -10.91
CA GLU A 244 2.57 -18.86 -9.79
C GLU A 244 1.85 -19.04 -8.43
N MET A 245 0.66 -18.46 -8.29
CA MET A 245 -0.16 -18.61 -7.09
C MET A 245 -0.58 -20.06 -6.86
N ALA A 246 -0.99 -20.78 -7.90
CA ALA A 246 -1.33 -22.20 -7.81
C ALA A 246 -0.11 -23.05 -7.40
N ALA A 247 1.08 -22.73 -7.92
CA ALA A 247 2.33 -23.43 -7.55
C ALA A 247 2.79 -23.08 -6.13
N LYS A 248 2.47 -21.88 -5.65
CA LYS A 248 2.73 -21.42 -4.28
C LYS A 248 1.57 -21.70 -3.33
N ALA A 249 0.42 -22.12 -3.84
CA ALA A 249 -0.72 -22.52 -3.04
C ALA A 249 -0.29 -23.70 -2.17
N ASP A 250 0.13 -23.36 -0.99
CA ASP A 250 0.46 -24.32 0.03
C ASP A 250 -0.81 -25.13 0.33
N ASP A 251 -0.68 -26.44 0.30
CA ASP A 251 -1.80 -27.31 0.68
C ASP A 251 -2.05 -27.10 2.20
N PRO A 252 -3.13 -26.42 2.59
CA PRO A 252 -3.42 -26.17 4.00
C PRO A 252 -3.74 -27.47 4.77
N ASN A 253 -3.91 -28.58 4.08
CA ASN A 253 -4.16 -29.90 4.66
C ASN A 253 -2.89 -30.75 4.76
N LYS A 254 -1.77 -30.32 4.13
CA LYS A 254 -0.47 -30.99 4.28
C LYS A 254 0.07 -30.78 5.69
N THR A 255 0.60 -31.83 6.27
CA THR A 255 1.39 -31.74 7.52
C THR A 255 2.82 -31.33 7.18
N TYR A 256 3.29 -30.26 7.80
CA TYR A 256 4.62 -29.69 7.61
C TYR A 256 5.52 -30.05 8.80
N THR A 257 6.79 -30.26 8.51
CA THR A 257 7.82 -30.43 9.53
C THR A 257 8.22 -29.11 10.15
N LEU A 258 8.87 -29.16 11.33
CA LEU A 258 9.42 -27.98 11.99
C LEU A 258 10.35 -27.16 11.07
N ASP A 259 11.28 -27.84 10.37
CA ASP A 259 12.26 -27.18 9.50
C ASP A 259 11.61 -26.54 8.27
N GLU A 260 10.61 -27.20 7.67
CA GLU A 260 9.85 -26.62 6.57
C GLU A 260 9.14 -25.33 6.99
N LEU A 261 8.47 -25.33 8.13
CA LEU A 261 7.78 -24.15 8.67
C LEU A 261 8.76 -23.07 9.12
N LYS A 262 9.87 -23.41 9.75
CA LYS A 262 10.90 -22.43 10.14
C LYS A 262 11.50 -21.73 8.93
N THR A 263 11.88 -22.46 7.89
CA THR A 263 12.46 -21.88 6.65
C THR A 263 11.48 -20.93 5.94
N ARG A 264 10.20 -21.28 5.92
CA ARG A 264 9.13 -20.44 5.37
C ARG A 264 8.84 -19.25 6.28
N GLY A 265 8.75 -19.50 7.59
CA GLY A 265 8.47 -18.51 8.62
C GLY A 265 9.51 -17.40 8.68
N GLU A 266 10.78 -17.70 8.47
CA GLU A 266 11.83 -16.69 8.36
C GLU A 266 11.56 -15.69 7.24
N LYS A 267 11.11 -16.15 6.08
CA LYS A 267 10.76 -15.29 4.95
C LYS A 267 9.54 -14.42 5.27
N VAL A 268 8.50 -15.02 5.84
CA VAL A 268 7.30 -14.31 6.26
C VAL A 268 7.62 -13.27 7.34
N TYR A 269 8.43 -13.64 8.32
CA TYR A 269 8.88 -12.76 9.39
C TYR A 269 9.66 -11.56 8.86
N THR A 270 10.65 -11.82 8.01
CA THR A 270 11.48 -10.77 7.41
C THR A 270 10.65 -9.78 6.60
N ALA A 271 9.67 -10.26 5.85
CA ALA A 271 8.83 -9.43 5.01
C ALA A 271 7.77 -8.62 5.79
N ASN A 272 7.27 -9.15 6.92
CA ASN A 272 6.07 -8.61 7.56
C ASN A 272 6.26 -8.16 9.02
N CYS A 273 7.13 -8.80 9.77
CA CYS A 273 7.23 -8.62 11.23
C CYS A 273 8.51 -7.88 11.64
N ALA A 274 9.62 -8.11 10.92
CA ALA A 274 10.94 -7.60 11.29
C ALA A 274 11.04 -6.07 11.30
N VAL A 275 10.19 -5.38 10.55
CA VAL A 275 10.15 -3.91 10.51
C VAL A 275 9.82 -3.30 11.89
N CYS A 276 8.99 -3.97 12.68
CA CYS A 276 8.63 -3.55 14.02
C CYS A 276 9.44 -4.32 15.08
N HIS A 277 9.50 -5.66 14.95
CA HIS A 277 10.12 -6.52 15.96
C HIS A 277 11.63 -6.71 15.78
N GLN A 278 12.24 -6.08 14.77
CA GLN A 278 13.65 -6.17 14.35
C GLN A 278 14.04 -7.58 13.85
N PRO A 279 15.06 -7.72 12.97
CA PRO A 279 15.49 -9.03 12.47
C PRO A 279 15.95 -10.01 13.56
N ASN A 280 16.44 -9.48 14.68
CA ASN A 280 16.89 -10.26 15.85
C ASN A 280 15.78 -10.56 16.87
N GLY A 281 14.54 -10.19 16.59
CA GLY A 281 13.40 -10.43 17.47
C GLY A 281 13.38 -9.60 18.77
N LYS A 282 14.30 -8.65 18.96
CA LYS A 282 14.44 -7.89 20.23
C LYS A 282 13.51 -6.67 20.31
N GLY A 283 12.79 -6.35 19.22
CA GLY A 283 11.94 -5.18 19.18
C GLY A 283 12.72 -3.86 19.28
N GLY A 284 12.03 -2.77 19.57
CA GLY A 284 12.65 -1.44 19.74
C GLY A 284 11.63 -0.34 19.91
N GLY A 285 11.91 0.62 20.77
CA GLY A 285 10.97 1.69 21.11
C GLY A 285 9.65 1.16 21.66
N PRO A 286 8.49 1.44 21.01
CA PRO A 286 7.19 0.94 21.47
C PRO A 286 6.91 -0.52 21.09
N PHE A 287 7.77 -1.16 20.28
CA PHE A 287 7.56 -2.51 19.77
C PHE A 287 8.20 -3.55 20.69
N PRO A 288 7.42 -4.51 21.22
CA PRO A 288 7.93 -5.49 22.19
C PRO A 288 8.89 -6.49 21.54
N ALA A 289 9.80 -7.04 22.36
CA ALA A 289 10.61 -8.19 21.96
C ALA A 289 9.74 -9.44 21.78
N LEU A 290 10.09 -10.25 20.78
CA LEU A 290 9.59 -11.62 20.61
C LEU A 290 10.58 -12.65 21.17
N ASP A 291 11.87 -12.34 21.13
CA ASP A 291 12.94 -13.10 21.78
C ASP A 291 12.73 -13.12 23.31
N GLY A 292 12.55 -14.31 23.88
CA GLY A 292 12.25 -14.49 25.30
C GLY A 292 10.84 -14.03 25.74
N SER A 293 9.97 -13.68 24.80
CA SER A 293 8.61 -13.19 25.09
C SER A 293 7.74 -14.26 25.74
N LYS A 294 7.05 -13.91 26.83
CA LYS A 294 6.05 -14.79 27.46
C LYS A 294 4.89 -15.15 26.55
N ILE A 295 4.59 -14.33 25.53
CA ILE A 295 3.56 -14.61 24.51
C ILE A 295 4.11 -15.57 23.48
N ALA A 296 5.30 -15.29 22.94
CA ALA A 296 5.92 -16.14 21.92
C ALA A 296 6.33 -17.52 22.46
N THR A 297 6.57 -17.66 23.76
CA THR A 297 6.95 -18.95 24.39
C THR A 297 5.87 -19.55 25.28
N GLY A 298 4.79 -18.83 25.54
CA GLY A 298 3.65 -19.26 26.35
C GLY A 298 2.62 -20.10 25.59
N PRO A 299 1.33 -20.09 26.02
CA PRO A 299 0.26 -20.83 25.35
C PRO A 299 0.18 -20.50 23.85
N LEU A 300 0.09 -21.54 23.02
CA LEU A 300 0.05 -21.36 21.55
C LEU A 300 -1.18 -20.55 21.10
N ALA A 301 -2.31 -20.76 21.77
CA ALA A 301 -3.55 -20.04 21.52
C ALA A 301 -3.40 -18.51 21.64
N ASP A 302 -2.68 -18.03 22.63
CA ASP A 302 -2.47 -16.59 22.86
C ASP A 302 -1.65 -15.97 21.71
N HIS A 303 -0.61 -16.68 21.27
CA HIS A 303 0.24 -16.23 20.16
C HIS A 303 -0.55 -16.22 18.86
N VAL A 304 -1.28 -17.29 18.54
CA VAL A 304 -2.15 -17.37 17.35
C VAL A 304 -3.20 -16.26 17.36
N ASN A 305 -3.85 -16.03 18.50
CA ASN A 305 -4.87 -14.99 18.63
C ASN A 305 -4.32 -13.58 18.33
N ILE A 306 -3.13 -13.25 18.85
CA ILE A 306 -2.50 -11.95 18.61
C ILE A 306 -2.11 -11.78 17.15
N VAL A 307 -1.55 -12.79 16.51
CA VAL A 307 -1.20 -12.72 15.09
C VAL A 307 -2.46 -12.59 14.21
N LEU A 308 -3.52 -13.33 14.52
CA LEU A 308 -4.77 -13.25 13.74
C LEU A 308 -5.49 -11.91 13.90
N HIS A 309 -5.63 -11.43 15.15
CA HIS A 309 -6.53 -10.32 15.46
C HIS A 309 -5.82 -9.01 15.80
N GLY A 310 -4.49 -9.04 15.92
CA GLY A 310 -3.71 -7.89 16.35
C GLY A 310 -3.82 -7.60 17.86
N LYS A 311 -3.02 -6.65 18.32
CA LYS A 311 -3.08 -6.14 19.70
C LYS A 311 -2.46 -4.75 19.78
N ALA A 312 -3.19 -3.77 20.28
CA ALA A 312 -2.75 -2.37 20.37
C ALA A 312 -2.25 -1.85 18.99
N ALA A 313 -0.97 -1.50 18.85
CA ALA A 313 -0.37 -1.04 17.61
C ALA A 313 -0.04 -2.17 16.60
N MET A 314 -0.13 -3.44 17.00
CA MET A 314 0.10 -4.57 16.10
C MET A 314 -1.15 -4.84 15.27
N PRO A 315 -1.09 -4.74 13.91
CA PRO A 315 -2.23 -4.96 13.05
C PRO A 315 -2.66 -6.44 13.02
N PRO A 316 -3.93 -6.74 12.69
CA PRO A 316 -4.39 -8.10 12.45
C PRO A 316 -3.84 -8.65 11.14
N TRP A 317 -3.34 -9.88 11.14
CA TRP A 317 -2.76 -10.54 9.96
C TRP A 317 -3.70 -11.56 9.31
N ALA A 318 -4.87 -11.79 9.87
CA ALA A 318 -5.82 -12.78 9.37
C ALA A 318 -6.22 -12.58 7.89
N SER A 319 -6.30 -11.35 7.40
CA SER A 319 -6.65 -11.05 6.01
C SER A 319 -5.44 -10.95 5.07
N ALA A 320 -4.23 -10.80 5.62
CA ALA A 320 -3.01 -10.52 4.85
C ALA A 320 -2.14 -11.76 4.62
N LEU A 321 -2.21 -12.76 5.50
CA LEU A 321 -1.43 -13.99 5.44
C LEU A 321 -2.36 -15.21 5.37
N ASN A 322 -1.98 -16.21 4.56
CA ASN A 322 -2.71 -17.49 4.49
C ASN A 322 -2.39 -18.41 5.70
N ASP A 323 -3.08 -19.55 5.79
CA ASP A 323 -2.95 -20.45 6.95
C ASP A 323 -1.55 -21.02 7.09
N VAL A 324 -0.87 -21.32 5.97
CA VAL A 324 0.50 -21.85 5.98
C VAL A 324 1.51 -20.76 6.37
N GLU A 325 1.32 -19.54 5.91
CA GLU A 325 2.17 -18.40 6.27
C GLU A 325 2.06 -18.07 7.77
N ILE A 326 0.84 -18.05 8.32
CA ILE A 326 0.61 -17.82 9.76
C ILE A 326 1.21 -18.98 10.59
N ALA A 327 0.97 -20.22 10.18
CA ALA A 327 1.55 -21.39 10.82
C ALA A 327 3.08 -21.32 10.83
N SER A 328 3.66 -20.92 9.69
CA SER A 328 5.11 -20.82 9.50
C SER A 328 5.74 -19.73 10.35
N VAL A 329 5.18 -18.51 10.34
CA VAL A 329 5.76 -17.39 11.09
C VAL A 329 5.66 -17.60 12.58
N ILE A 330 4.54 -18.12 13.09
CA ILE A 330 4.39 -18.45 14.51
C ILE A 330 5.36 -19.57 14.93
N THR A 331 5.49 -20.63 14.12
CA THR A 331 6.46 -21.69 14.36
C THR A 331 7.90 -21.17 14.37
N TYR A 332 8.24 -20.26 13.44
CA TYR A 332 9.54 -19.60 13.41
C TYR A 332 9.80 -18.78 14.68
N GLU A 333 8.90 -17.89 15.05
CA GLU A 333 9.04 -17.02 16.23
C GLU A 333 9.16 -17.81 17.53
N ARG A 334 8.50 -18.95 17.63
CA ARG A 334 8.55 -19.85 18.78
C ARG A 334 9.83 -20.70 18.85
N ASN A 335 10.55 -20.83 17.75
CA ASN A 335 11.72 -21.72 17.64
C ASN A 335 12.96 -21.03 17.08
N ASN A 336 13.04 -19.70 17.22
CA ASN A 336 14.19 -18.92 16.75
C ASN A 336 14.71 -18.00 17.86
N TRP A 337 15.90 -17.44 17.66
CA TRP A 337 16.66 -16.63 18.62
C TRP A 337 16.85 -17.42 19.94
N GLY A 338 16.42 -16.90 21.07
CA GLY A 338 16.40 -17.58 22.36
C GLY A 338 15.15 -18.41 22.64
N ASN A 339 14.22 -18.48 21.72
CA ASN A 339 12.98 -19.26 21.85
C ASN A 339 13.17 -20.68 21.33
N HIS A 340 12.92 -21.69 22.17
CA HIS A 340 13.11 -23.12 21.88
C HIS A 340 11.91 -23.93 22.40
N THR A 341 10.69 -23.59 21.98
CA THR A 341 9.48 -24.29 22.46
C THR A 341 9.29 -25.66 21.82
N ASN A 342 9.90 -25.89 20.65
CA ASN A 342 9.69 -27.05 19.77
C ASN A 342 8.22 -27.24 19.31
N ASP A 343 7.39 -26.22 19.46
CA ASP A 343 6.02 -26.25 18.97
C ASP A 343 6.00 -26.13 17.44
N VAL A 344 5.14 -26.92 16.82
CA VAL A 344 4.91 -26.93 15.36
C VAL A 344 3.44 -26.66 15.12
N LEU A 345 3.10 -25.42 14.80
CA LEU A 345 1.73 -25.04 14.45
C LEU A 345 1.41 -25.50 13.03
N GLN A 346 0.39 -26.33 12.88
CA GLN A 346 -0.03 -26.80 11.55
C GLN A 346 -1.04 -25.82 10.90
N PRO A 347 -1.04 -25.69 9.56
CA PRO A 347 -2.00 -24.83 8.86
C PRO A 347 -3.47 -25.18 9.16
N THR A 348 -3.78 -26.46 9.34
CA THR A 348 -5.13 -26.91 9.73
C THR A 348 -5.57 -26.31 11.07
N GLN A 349 -4.66 -26.18 12.03
CA GLN A 349 -4.93 -25.55 13.32
C GLN A 349 -5.17 -24.04 13.19
N VAL A 350 -4.48 -23.37 12.27
CA VAL A 350 -4.72 -21.94 11.94
C VAL A 350 -6.11 -21.78 11.31
N LYS A 351 -6.49 -22.67 10.37
CA LYS A 351 -7.83 -22.69 9.77
C LYS A 351 -8.93 -22.85 10.81
N GLU A 352 -8.74 -23.76 11.76
CA GLU A 352 -9.67 -23.94 12.89
C GLU A 352 -9.73 -22.71 13.77
N ALA A 353 -8.56 -22.06 14.06
CA ALA A 353 -8.49 -20.84 14.85
C ALA A 353 -9.23 -19.66 14.21
N ARG A 354 -9.19 -19.53 12.88
CA ARG A 354 -10.02 -18.55 12.15
C ARG A 354 -11.52 -18.81 12.32
N GLY A 355 -11.91 -20.07 12.50
CA GLY A 355 -13.28 -20.48 12.83
C GLY A 355 -13.63 -20.36 14.32
N GLY A 356 -12.72 -19.81 15.15
CA GLY A 356 -12.95 -19.60 16.59
C GLY A 356 -12.47 -20.75 17.49
N LYS A 357 -11.94 -21.85 16.94
CA LYS A 357 -11.41 -22.98 17.72
C LYS A 357 -9.89 -22.84 17.86
N MET A 358 -9.43 -22.22 18.94
CA MET A 358 -8.01 -22.02 19.20
C MET A 358 -7.27 -23.35 19.44
N PRO A 359 -5.99 -23.45 18.97
CA PRO A 359 -5.20 -24.67 19.16
C PRO A 359 -4.90 -24.92 20.65
N GLU A 360 -5.07 -26.15 21.08
CA GLU A 360 -4.64 -26.60 22.42
C GLU A 360 -3.15 -26.94 22.38
N GLY A 361 -2.40 -26.52 23.39
CA GLY A 361 -0.97 -26.80 23.53
C GLY A 361 -0.10 -25.54 23.55
N GLY A 362 1.18 -25.70 23.82
CA GLY A 362 2.15 -24.60 23.95
C GLY A 362 2.55 -24.38 25.41
N GLY A 363 3.66 -24.93 25.71
CA GLY A 363 4.37 -24.88 27.00
C GLY A 363 5.33 -26.04 27.02
N ALA A 364 6.61 -25.82 27.25
CA ALA A 364 7.69 -26.78 27.15
C ALA A 364 7.27 -28.24 27.47
N GLY A 365 7.25 -29.08 26.44
CA GLY A 365 7.28 -30.51 26.59
C GLY A 365 5.98 -31.29 26.43
N LYS A 366 5.49 -31.45 25.19
CA LYS A 366 4.85 -32.71 24.77
C LYS A 366 5.19 -32.97 23.31
N THR A 367 6.28 -33.66 23.09
CA THR A 367 6.77 -34.06 21.78
C THR A 367 5.93 -35.19 21.20
N ALA A 368 5.82 -35.26 19.86
CA ALA A 368 5.29 -36.41 19.08
C ALA A 368 5.91 -37.77 19.45
N ALA A 369 6.96 -37.79 20.26
CA ALA A 369 7.55 -38.99 20.88
C ALA A 369 6.56 -39.70 21.83
N SER A 370 5.55 -39.03 22.37
CA SER A 370 4.57 -39.68 23.28
C SER A 370 3.49 -40.48 22.56
N GLU A 371 3.17 -40.13 21.31
CA GLU A 371 2.21 -40.91 20.52
C GLU A 371 2.84 -42.14 19.87
N ALA A 372 4.10 -42.01 19.41
CA ALA A 372 4.89 -43.16 18.93
C ALA A 372 5.16 -44.18 20.05
N ALA A 373 5.39 -43.68 21.29
CA ALA A 373 5.57 -44.57 22.46
C ALA A 373 4.26 -45.26 22.86
N LYS A 374 3.11 -44.63 22.76
CA LYS A 374 1.82 -45.26 23.03
C LYS A 374 1.45 -46.31 21.97
N THR A 375 1.77 -46.09 20.72
CA THR A 375 1.52 -47.05 19.63
C THR A 375 2.45 -48.24 19.75
N ALA A 376 3.73 -48.05 20.13
CA ALA A 376 4.68 -49.12 20.37
C ALA A 376 4.32 -49.99 21.56
N THR A 377 3.82 -49.38 22.64
CA THR A 377 3.38 -50.12 23.85
C THR A 377 2.10 -50.92 23.58
N GLN A 378 1.21 -50.42 22.75
CA GLN A 378 -0.02 -51.12 22.35
C GLN A 378 0.25 -52.30 21.42
N GLN A 379 1.24 -52.19 20.54
CA GLN A 379 1.68 -53.31 19.68
C GLN A 379 2.47 -54.39 20.47
N ALA A 380 3.22 -54.04 21.51
CA ALA A 380 3.91 -54.97 22.36
C ALA A 380 2.97 -55.79 23.25
N SER A 381 1.84 -55.21 23.70
CA SER A 381 0.84 -55.91 24.51
C SER A 381 0.02 -56.94 23.72
N VAL A 382 -0.11 -56.76 22.41
CA VAL A 382 -0.83 -57.69 21.51
C VAL A 382 0.08 -58.87 21.11
N ALA A 383 1.39 -58.71 21.15
CA ALA A 383 2.37 -59.76 20.79
C ALA A 383 2.62 -60.75 21.99
N THR A 384 2.41 -60.34 23.24
CA THR A 384 2.62 -61.22 24.40
C THR A 384 1.38 -62.00 24.85
N GLY A 385 0.20 -61.77 24.20
CA GLY A 385 -1.07 -62.46 24.52
C GLY A 385 -1.32 -63.77 23.71
N ARG A 386 -0.36 -64.28 22.95
CA ARG A 386 -0.56 -65.50 22.08
C ARG A 386 0.39 -66.66 22.43
N ASN A 387 0.77 -66.83 23.69
CA ASN A 387 1.43 -68.10 24.09
C ASN A 387 1.02 -68.41 25.53
N ALA A 388 -0.22 -68.87 25.73
CA ALA A 388 -0.65 -69.62 26.90
C ALA A 388 -2.05 -70.23 26.61
N SER A 389 -2.08 -71.39 25.93
CA SER A 389 -2.98 -72.50 26.11
C SER A 389 -2.62 -73.60 25.07
#